data_1943886d514e23a143b932a7f3e39d11
#
_entry.id   1943886d514e23a143b932a7f3e39d11
#
_cell.length_a   1.000
_cell.length_b   1.000
_cell.length_c   1.000
_cell.angle_alpha   90.00
_cell.angle_beta   90.00
_cell.angle_gamma   90.00
#
_symmetry.space_group_name_H-M   'P 1'
#
loop_
_entity.id
_entity.type
_entity.pdbx_description
1 polymer ?
#
loop_
_entity_poly.entity_id
_entity_poly.type
_entity_poly.pdbx_seq_one_letter_code
_entity_poly.pdbx_strand_id
1 'polypeptide(L)'
;MVWLSCFLQASFNYERMQACGWLWGILPGLQKIHTNKEDLKASMAHNLDFLNTHPFLVTFVMGIVLSLEQNKADTQTIRSVRISAAGPLGGIGDALFWLTLVPITAGLTANMAMEGQIIGAILFLIIFNVVQFVVRFGLMYWAYGLGTKAVTLLTSNAKEFTRAASILGIFVVGGLIANYGATTVRLIIGETQINIQSLLDGVLPKLIPLLITLGIYVLIKKGWTPVRCIILILVVGIVGCAFGIWTGNSQAMDADGNTLPGGYTPLVEWYEYPVPEEAAE
;
A
#
# COMPACT_ATOMS: atom_id res chain seq x y z
N MET A 1 7.93 23.42 8.19
CA MET A 1 6.62 22.74 8.17
C MET A 1 6.62 21.48 7.32
N VAL A 2 6.99 21.51 6.03
CA VAL A 2 7.02 20.28 5.19
C VAL A 2 7.89 19.18 5.80
N TRP A 3 9.10 19.48 6.26
CA TRP A 3 9.94 18.50 6.97
C TRP A 3 9.33 18.03 8.29
N LEU A 4 8.69 18.91 9.04
CA LEU A 4 8.03 18.54 10.30
C LEU A 4 6.78 17.67 10.06
N SER A 5 6.14 17.77 8.89
CA SER A 5 5.02 16.91 8.51
C SER A 5 5.41 15.43 8.37
N CYS A 6 6.70 15.11 8.26
CA CYS A 6 7.18 13.73 8.29
C CYS A 6 6.92 13.06 9.64
N PHE A 7 6.79 13.84 10.73
CA PHE A 7 6.47 13.36 12.07
C PHE A 7 4.96 13.31 12.35
N LEU A 8 4.11 13.41 11.32
CA LEU A 8 2.65 13.42 11.48
C LEU A 8 2.13 12.27 12.35
N GLN A 9 2.70 11.09 12.22
CA GLN A 9 2.28 9.88 12.92
C GLN A 9 3.14 9.54 14.15
N ALA A 10 4.11 10.39 14.53
CA ALA A 10 5.04 10.11 15.64
C ALA A 10 4.33 9.95 17.00
N SER A 11 3.18 10.59 17.18
CA SER A 11 2.36 10.54 18.40
C SER A 11 0.93 10.06 18.11
N PHE A 12 0.79 9.10 17.21
CA PHE A 12 -0.50 8.55 16.82
C PHE A 12 -1.19 7.86 18.01
N ASN A 13 -2.50 8.13 18.17
CA ASN A 13 -3.33 7.52 19.20
C ASN A 13 -4.78 7.39 18.71
N TYR A 14 -5.59 6.53 19.36
CA TYR A 14 -6.98 6.29 18.95
C TYR A 14 -7.93 7.45 19.20
N GLU A 15 -7.64 8.32 20.19
CA GLU A 15 -8.54 9.42 20.54
C GLU A 15 -8.51 10.55 19.51
N ARG A 16 -7.30 10.95 19.07
CA ARG A 16 -7.09 12.12 18.21
C ARG A 16 -6.33 11.82 16.93
N MET A 17 -5.99 10.57 16.70
CA MET A 17 -5.22 10.07 15.56
C MET A 17 -3.91 10.84 15.33
N GLN A 18 -3.84 11.67 14.32
CA GLN A 18 -2.64 12.40 13.89
C GLN A 18 -2.54 13.81 14.46
N ALA A 19 -3.45 14.25 15.34
CA ALA A 19 -3.58 15.65 15.74
C ALA A 19 -2.32 16.26 16.36
N CYS A 20 -1.58 15.52 17.19
CA CYS A 20 -0.34 16.04 17.79
C CYS A 20 0.76 16.25 16.75
N GLY A 21 0.97 15.29 15.84
CA GLY A 21 1.93 15.43 14.76
C GLY A 21 1.51 16.52 13.75
N TRP A 22 0.21 16.68 13.53
CA TRP A 22 -0.35 17.79 12.76
C TRP A 22 0.03 19.14 13.39
N LEU A 23 -0.27 19.35 14.68
CA LEU A 23 0.07 20.59 15.36
C LEU A 23 1.57 20.84 15.32
N TRP A 24 2.39 19.82 15.57
CA TRP A 24 3.84 19.93 15.46
C TRP A 24 4.29 20.42 14.08
N GLY A 25 3.67 19.87 13.02
CA GLY A 25 4.00 20.22 11.65
C GLY A 25 3.63 21.64 11.25
N ILE A 26 2.44 22.13 11.69
CA ILE A 26 1.90 23.43 11.31
C ILE A 26 2.35 24.57 12.24
N LEU A 27 2.80 24.27 13.46
CA LEU A 27 3.10 25.22 14.51
C LEU A 27 4.03 26.37 14.09
N PRO A 28 5.13 26.15 13.34
CA PRO A 28 5.99 27.27 12.91
C PRO A 28 5.26 28.30 12.07
N GLY A 29 4.28 27.86 11.27
CA GLY A 29 3.41 28.75 10.49
C GLY A 29 2.46 29.55 11.37
N LEU A 30 1.81 28.87 12.33
CA LEU A 30 0.92 29.53 13.30
C LEU A 30 1.66 30.59 14.13
N GLN A 31 2.86 30.27 14.61
CA GLN A 31 3.69 31.23 15.36
C GLN A 31 4.06 32.47 14.56
N LYS A 32 4.22 32.33 13.24
CA LYS A 32 4.50 33.48 12.37
C LYS A 32 3.25 34.32 12.08
N ILE A 33 2.08 33.71 12.04
CA ILE A 33 0.81 34.38 11.79
C ILE A 33 0.29 35.07 13.05
N HIS A 34 0.31 34.36 14.18
CA HIS A 34 -0.23 34.84 15.45
C HIS A 34 0.90 35.38 16.33
N THR A 35 1.07 36.70 16.34
CA THR A 35 2.04 37.39 17.21
C THR A 35 1.56 37.52 18.65
N ASN A 36 0.25 37.51 18.88
CA ASN A 36 -0.34 37.52 20.22
C ASN A 36 -0.39 36.09 20.78
N LYS A 37 0.03 35.89 22.03
CA LYS A 37 0.08 34.60 22.71
C LYS A 37 -1.32 33.98 22.91
N GLU A 38 -2.36 34.79 23.17
CA GLU A 38 -3.72 34.27 23.35
C GLU A 38 -4.31 33.77 22.04
N ASP A 39 -4.09 34.48 20.93
CA ASP A 39 -4.52 34.05 19.61
C ASP A 39 -3.81 32.76 19.17
N LEU A 40 -2.50 32.68 19.41
CA LEU A 40 -1.73 31.48 19.15
C LEU A 40 -2.24 30.30 19.96
N LYS A 41 -2.52 30.49 21.26
CA LYS A 41 -3.05 29.45 22.14
C LYS A 41 -4.41 28.95 21.66
N ALA A 42 -5.30 29.87 21.26
CA ALA A 42 -6.59 29.53 20.71
C ALA A 42 -6.47 28.72 19.42
N SER A 43 -5.59 29.14 18.50
CA SER A 43 -5.30 28.43 17.25
C SER A 43 -4.70 27.04 17.53
N MET A 44 -3.74 26.92 18.42
CA MET A 44 -3.17 25.63 18.82
C MET A 44 -4.23 24.69 19.40
N ALA A 45 -5.14 25.20 20.22
CA ALA A 45 -6.18 24.39 20.87
C ALA A 45 -7.09 23.70 19.85
N HIS A 46 -7.61 24.42 18.86
CA HIS A 46 -8.46 23.80 17.83
C HIS A 46 -7.69 22.97 16.82
N ASN A 47 -6.38 23.19 16.66
CA ASN A 47 -5.53 22.35 15.81
C ASN A 47 -5.16 21.02 16.48
N LEU A 48 -5.45 20.81 17.78
CA LEU A 48 -5.38 19.52 18.47
C LEU A 48 -6.64 18.67 18.35
N ASP A 49 -7.68 19.14 17.66
CA ASP A 49 -8.86 18.33 17.38
C ASP A 49 -8.50 17.16 16.46
N PHE A 50 -9.33 16.10 16.52
CA PHE A 50 -9.18 14.90 15.70
C PHE A 50 -8.80 15.21 14.26
N LEU A 51 -7.77 14.52 13.76
CA LEU A 51 -7.35 14.56 12.37
C LEU A 51 -6.83 13.19 11.94
N ASN A 52 -7.31 12.72 10.80
CA ASN A 52 -6.77 11.56 10.12
C ASN A 52 -6.79 11.81 8.61
N THR A 53 -5.63 11.71 7.97
CA THR A 53 -5.46 11.89 6.53
C THR A 53 -4.20 11.17 6.06
N HIS A 54 -3.99 11.12 4.74
CA HIS A 54 -2.79 10.48 4.20
C HIS A 54 -1.52 11.30 4.53
N PRO A 55 -0.46 10.66 5.08
CA PRO A 55 0.72 11.37 5.57
C PRO A 55 1.44 12.21 4.51
N PHE A 56 1.46 11.78 3.25
CA PHE A 56 2.17 12.52 2.19
C PHE A 56 1.35 13.65 1.58
N LEU A 57 0.02 13.65 1.77
CA LEU A 57 -0.88 14.68 1.27
C LEU A 57 -1.28 15.70 2.35
N VAL A 58 -0.86 15.49 3.60
CA VAL A 58 -1.22 16.37 4.73
C VAL A 58 -0.81 17.82 4.52
N THR A 59 0.27 18.06 3.77
CA THR A 59 0.78 19.41 3.48
C THR A 59 -0.19 20.25 2.65
N PHE A 60 -1.07 19.61 1.87
CA PHE A 60 -2.18 20.30 1.21
C PHE A 60 -3.14 20.90 2.23
N VAL A 61 -3.54 20.13 3.23
CA VAL A 61 -4.42 20.62 4.32
C VAL A 61 -3.72 21.71 5.13
N MET A 62 -2.41 21.55 5.40
CA MET A 62 -1.61 22.57 6.08
C MET A 62 -1.60 23.90 5.32
N GLY A 63 -1.40 23.86 4.00
CA GLY A 63 -1.40 25.07 3.17
C GLY A 63 -2.74 25.81 3.25
N ILE A 64 -3.86 25.10 3.14
CA ILE A 64 -5.19 25.69 3.25
C ILE A 64 -5.42 26.31 4.63
N VAL A 65 -5.15 25.55 5.69
CA VAL A 65 -5.37 26.03 7.06
C VAL A 65 -4.55 27.26 7.35
N LEU A 66 -3.27 27.30 6.94
CA LEU A 66 -2.44 28.50 7.11
C LEU A 66 -2.97 29.71 6.34
N SER A 67 -3.49 29.51 5.13
CA SER A 67 -4.12 30.59 4.38
C SER A 67 -5.37 31.15 5.10
N LEU A 68 -6.17 30.26 5.70
CA LEU A 68 -7.35 30.67 6.49
C LEU A 68 -6.96 31.40 7.78
N GLU A 69 -5.97 30.89 8.52
CA GLU A 69 -5.43 31.53 9.72
C GLU A 69 -4.87 32.92 9.42
N GLN A 70 -4.15 33.06 8.31
CA GLN A 70 -3.61 34.35 7.89
C GLN A 70 -4.70 35.38 7.52
N ASN A 71 -5.79 34.89 6.93
CA ASN A 71 -6.95 35.73 6.59
C ASN A 71 -7.91 35.91 7.77
N LYS A 72 -7.52 35.46 8.98
CA LYS A 72 -8.32 35.60 10.21
C LYS A 72 -9.74 35.04 10.07
N ALA A 73 -9.87 33.91 9.37
CA ALA A 73 -11.12 33.18 9.30
C ALA A 73 -11.55 32.70 10.70
N ASP A 74 -12.83 32.55 10.91
CA ASP A 74 -13.34 32.05 12.20
C ASP A 74 -12.93 30.58 12.43
N THR A 75 -12.77 30.21 13.69
CA THR A 75 -12.32 28.88 14.10
C THR A 75 -13.21 27.77 13.57
N GLN A 76 -14.54 28.00 13.48
CA GLN A 76 -15.46 26.99 12.98
C GLN A 76 -15.27 26.72 11.48
N THR A 77 -15.03 27.77 10.70
CA THR A 77 -14.67 27.65 9.29
C THR A 77 -13.37 26.89 9.11
N ILE A 78 -12.32 27.21 9.88
CA ILE A 78 -11.04 26.52 9.82
C ILE A 78 -11.20 25.02 10.12
N ARG A 79 -11.94 24.67 11.18
CA ARG A 79 -12.24 23.28 11.54
C ARG A 79 -12.97 22.54 10.42
N SER A 80 -14.04 23.13 9.90
CA SER A 80 -14.88 22.53 8.86
C SER A 80 -14.08 22.27 7.58
N VAL A 81 -13.30 23.24 7.16
CA VAL A 81 -12.44 23.15 5.97
C VAL A 81 -11.34 22.09 6.16
N ARG A 82 -10.69 22.05 7.32
CA ARG A 82 -9.68 21.06 7.65
C ARG A 82 -10.22 19.64 7.53
N ILE A 83 -11.40 19.37 8.12
CA ILE A 83 -12.04 18.05 8.09
C ILE A 83 -12.48 17.70 6.66
N SER A 84 -13.09 18.64 5.96
CA SER A 84 -13.58 18.43 4.59
C SER A 84 -12.45 18.16 3.59
N ALA A 85 -11.28 18.74 3.81
CA ALA A 85 -10.10 18.50 2.98
C ALA A 85 -9.38 17.18 3.37
N ALA A 86 -9.27 16.89 4.66
CA ALA A 86 -8.52 15.72 5.14
C ALA A 86 -9.15 14.39 4.75
N GLY A 87 -10.48 14.28 4.79
CA GLY A 87 -11.19 13.04 4.52
C GLY A 87 -10.92 12.45 3.14
N PRO A 88 -11.20 13.16 2.03
CA PRO A 88 -10.93 12.66 0.68
C PRO A 88 -9.46 12.34 0.43
N LEU A 89 -8.53 13.11 1.00
CA LEU A 89 -7.09 12.90 0.83
C LEU A 89 -6.60 11.60 1.45
N GLY A 90 -7.28 11.06 2.46
CA GLY A 90 -6.99 9.72 2.98
C GLY A 90 -7.06 8.67 1.88
N GLY A 91 -8.24 8.52 1.26
CA GLY A 91 -8.46 7.53 0.21
C GLY A 91 -7.66 7.79 -1.09
N ILE A 92 -7.55 9.06 -1.52
CA ILE A 92 -6.73 9.43 -2.68
C ILE A 92 -5.26 9.07 -2.43
N GLY A 93 -4.75 9.40 -1.25
CA GLY A 93 -3.36 9.15 -0.91
C GLY A 93 -3.04 7.67 -0.81
N ASP A 94 -3.91 6.86 -0.20
CA ASP A 94 -3.74 5.41 -0.12
C ASP A 94 -3.68 4.78 -1.53
N ALA A 95 -4.58 5.19 -2.43
CA ALA A 95 -4.58 4.69 -3.79
C ALA A 95 -3.32 5.10 -4.57
N LEU A 96 -2.87 6.36 -4.44
CA LEU A 96 -1.71 6.87 -5.18
C LEU A 96 -0.37 6.35 -4.64
N PHE A 97 -0.21 6.28 -3.32
CA PHE A 97 1.07 5.92 -2.72
C PHE A 97 1.16 4.43 -2.40
N TRP A 98 0.24 3.89 -1.59
CA TRP A 98 0.34 2.52 -1.12
C TRP A 98 -0.05 1.50 -2.18
N LEU A 99 -1.06 1.79 -3.00
CA LEU A 99 -1.53 0.87 -4.04
C LEU A 99 -0.90 1.11 -5.42
N THR A 100 -0.18 2.22 -5.64
CA THR A 100 0.40 2.56 -6.94
C THR A 100 1.90 2.81 -6.85
N LEU A 101 2.34 3.88 -6.19
CA LEU A 101 3.75 4.29 -6.20
C LEU A 101 4.67 3.24 -5.58
N VAL A 102 4.31 2.71 -4.40
CA VAL A 102 5.13 1.70 -3.70
C VAL A 102 5.26 0.42 -4.54
N PRO A 103 4.16 -0.19 -5.04
CA PRO A 103 4.28 -1.40 -5.85
C PRO A 103 5.04 -1.21 -7.16
N ILE A 104 4.82 -0.10 -7.85
CA ILE A 104 5.54 0.20 -9.10
C ILE A 104 7.04 0.33 -8.82
N THR A 105 7.41 1.15 -7.82
CA THR A 105 8.82 1.37 -7.50
C THR A 105 9.48 0.08 -7.02
N ALA A 106 8.78 -0.69 -6.17
CA ALA A 106 9.27 -2.00 -5.72
C ALA A 106 9.43 -2.98 -6.89
N GLY A 107 8.44 -3.07 -7.79
CA GLY A 107 8.50 -3.96 -8.96
C GLY A 107 9.66 -3.64 -9.89
N LEU A 108 9.97 -2.35 -10.09
CA LEU A 108 11.09 -1.92 -10.92
C LEU A 108 12.46 -2.24 -10.29
N THR A 109 12.55 -2.18 -8.97
CA THR A 109 13.83 -2.27 -8.26
C THR A 109 14.10 -3.64 -7.63
N ALA A 110 13.04 -4.45 -7.41
CA ALA A 110 13.14 -5.76 -6.77
C ALA A 110 14.02 -6.74 -7.58
N ASN A 111 13.87 -6.77 -8.91
CA ASN A 111 14.68 -7.66 -9.76
C ASN A 111 16.17 -7.38 -9.60
N MET A 112 16.57 -6.10 -9.54
CA MET A 112 17.99 -5.74 -9.31
C MET A 112 18.48 -6.23 -7.94
N ALA A 113 17.62 -6.15 -6.90
CA ALA A 113 17.96 -6.65 -5.57
C ALA A 113 18.05 -8.18 -5.55
N MET A 114 17.18 -8.89 -6.28
CA MET A 114 17.21 -10.36 -6.41
C MET A 114 18.47 -10.85 -7.16
N GLU A 115 19.02 -10.05 -8.07
CA GLU A 115 20.31 -10.29 -8.74
C GLU A 115 21.51 -9.94 -7.85
N GLY A 116 21.32 -9.66 -6.56
CA GLY A 116 22.36 -9.29 -5.61
C GLY A 116 22.86 -7.85 -5.74
N GLN A 117 22.19 -7.02 -6.55
CA GLN A 117 22.58 -5.63 -6.75
C GLN A 117 21.97 -4.73 -5.68
N ILE A 118 22.75 -4.27 -4.70
CA ILE A 118 22.30 -3.36 -3.61
C ILE A 118 21.72 -2.04 -4.15
N ILE A 119 22.08 -1.66 -5.38
CA ILE A 119 21.57 -0.45 -6.04
C ILE A 119 20.05 -0.48 -6.18
N GLY A 120 19.42 -1.64 -6.30
CA GLY A 120 17.96 -1.78 -6.36
C GLY A 120 17.28 -1.21 -5.10
N ALA A 121 17.76 -1.57 -3.92
CA ALA A 121 17.23 -1.04 -2.65
C ALA A 121 17.45 0.48 -2.51
N ILE A 122 18.61 0.96 -2.93
CA ILE A 122 18.94 2.39 -2.90
C ILE A 122 18.04 3.17 -3.85
N LEU A 123 17.82 2.67 -5.07
CA LEU A 123 16.93 3.30 -6.06
C LEU A 123 15.49 3.35 -5.58
N PHE A 124 15.00 2.28 -4.93
CA PHE A 124 13.67 2.31 -4.30
C PHE A 124 13.52 3.50 -3.35
N LEU A 125 14.46 3.65 -2.41
CA LEU A 125 14.45 4.74 -1.44
C LEU A 125 14.55 6.11 -2.10
N ILE A 126 15.41 6.27 -3.10
CA ILE A 126 15.59 7.55 -3.79
C ILE A 126 14.31 7.93 -4.55
N ILE A 127 13.80 7.04 -5.40
CA ILE A 127 12.62 7.33 -6.23
C ILE A 127 11.42 7.66 -5.34
N PHE A 128 11.14 6.81 -4.34
CA PHE A 128 10.02 7.00 -3.45
C PHE A 128 10.11 8.32 -2.67
N ASN A 129 11.28 8.62 -2.10
CA ASN A 129 11.47 9.85 -1.33
C ASN A 129 11.45 11.10 -2.20
N VAL A 130 12.04 11.08 -3.40
CA VAL A 130 11.97 12.21 -4.33
C VAL A 130 10.51 12.52 -4.67
N VAL A 131 9.73 11.53 -5.08
CA VAL A 131 8.32 11.72 -5.42
C VAL A 131 7.53 12.27 -4.23
N GLN A 132 7.65 11.65 -3.05
CA GLN A 132 6.90 12.11 -1.87
C GLN A 132 7.25 13.54 -1.46
N PHE A 133 8.52 13.94 -1.52
CA PHE A 133 8.91 15.30 -1.16
C PHE A 133 8.48 16.32 -2.21
N VAL A 134 8.59 16.01 -3.50
CA VAL A 134 8.05 16.88 -4.58
C VAL A 134 6.55 17.11 -4.36
N VAL A 135 5.79 16.06 -4.05
CA VAL A 135 4.36 16.17 -3.74
C VAL A 135 4.12 17.01 -2.49
N ARG A 136 4.82 16.77 -1.39
CA ARG A 136 4.66 17.51 -0.12
C ARG A 136 4.93 19.01 -0.31
N PHE A 137 6.04 19.36 -0.94
CA PHE A 137 6.38 20.77 -1.18
C PHE A 137 5.41 21.41 -2.17
N GLY A 138 5.14 20.75 -3.30
CA GLY A 138 4.23 21.26 -4.31
C GLY A 138 2.82 21.52 -3.76
N LEU A 139 2.26 20.55 -3.02
CA LEU A 139 0.93 20.68 -2.43
C LEU A 139 0.86 21.78 -1.37
N MET A 140 1.91 21.95 -0.57
CA MET A 140 1.95 23.00 0.45
C MET A 140 1.83 24.39 -0.16
N TYR A 141 2.68 24.70 -1.16
CA TYR A 141 2.68 26.00 -1.79
C TYR A 141 1.45 26.25 -2.65
N TRP A 142 1.02 25.22 -3.40
CA TRP A 142 -0.17 25.30 -4.23
C TRP A 142 -1.43 25.55 -3.40
N ALA A 143 -1.63 24.77 -2.34
CA ALA A 143 -2.79 24.89 -1.47
C ALA A 143 -2.82 26.21 -0.70
N TYR A 144 -1.66 26.68 -0.24
CA TYR A 144 -1.55 27.99 0.42
C TYR A 144 -1.93 29.14 -0.52
N GLY A 145 -1.48 29.10 -1.78
CA GLY A 145 -1.80 30.13 -2.78
C GLY A 145 -3.28 30.15 -3.21
N LEU A 146 -3.92 28.97 -3.22
CA LEU A 146 -5.34 28.85 -3.56
C LEU A 146 -6.28 29.18 -2.39
N GLY A 147 -5.81 29.03 -1.15
CA GLY A 147 -6.63 29.23 0.03
C GLY A 147 -7.92 28.38 0.01
N THR A 148 -9.07 29.02 0.27
CA THR A 148 -10.37 28.32 0.29
C THR A 148 -10.79 27.74 -1.06
N LYS A 149 -10.34 28.28 -2.19
CA LYS A 149 -10.63 27.73 -3.52
C LYS A 149 -10.08 26.31 -3.69
N ALA A 150 -9.00 25.96 -2.98
CA ALA A 150 -8.45 24.60 -3.00
C ALA A 150 -9.44 23.55 -2.48
N VAL A 151 -10.22 23.88 -1.45
CA VAL A 151 -11.23 22.98 -0.89
C VAL A 151 -12.34 22.72 -1.89
N THR A 152 -12.85 23.77 -2.53
CA THR A 152 -13.90 23.63 -3.54
C THR A 152 -13.44 22.76 -4.71
N LEU A 153 -12.21 22.98 -5.22
CA LEU A 153 -11.62 22.16 -6.28
C LEU A 153 -11.45 20.70 -5.86
N LEU A 154 -10.98 20.46 -4.62
CA LEU A 154 -10.81 19.12 -4.10
C LEU A 154 -12.15 18.41 -3.93
N THR A 155 -13.12 19.05 -3.26
CA THR A 155 -14.41 18.41 -2.95
C THR A 155 -15.27 18.18 -4.19
N SER A 156 -15.25 19.10 -5.15
CA SER A 156 -16.01 18.93 -6.41
C SER A 156 -15.49 17.77 -7.26
N ASN A 157 -14.19 17.52 -7.26
CA ASN A 157 -13.55 16.50 -8.09
C ASN A 157 -13.07 15.27 -7.29
N ALA A 158 -13.28 15.23 -5.96
CA ALA A 158 -12.75 14.17 -5.10
C ALA A 158 -13.19 12.75 -5.54
N LYS A 159 -14.44 12.60 -5.98
CA LYS A 159 -14.97 11.32 -6.47
C LYS A 159 -14.24 10.86 -7.73
N GLU A 160 -14.00 11.75 -8.67
CA GLU A 160 -13.31 11.42 -9.93
C GLU A 160 -11.83 11.11 -9.67
N PHE A 161 -11.15 11.88 -8.82
CA PHE A 161 -9.78 11.59 -8.41
C PHE A 161 -9.67 10.24 -7.70
N THR A 162 -10.53 9.98 -6.73
CA THR A 162 -10.55 8.69 -6.02
C THR A 162 -10.84 7.54 -6.97
N ARG A 163 -11.78 7.70 -7.90
CA ARG A 163 -12.11 6.69 -8.90
C ARG A 163 -10.94 6.41 -9.83
N ALA A 164 -10.32 7.44 -10.40
CA ALA A 164 -9.16 7.30 -11.28
C ALA A 164 -7.98 6.62 -10.57
N ALA A 165 -7.65 7.07 -9.35
CA ALA A 165 -6.61 6.48 -8.53
C ALA A 165 -6.91 5.02 -8.17
N SER A 166 -8.17 4.69 -7.86
CA SER A 166 -8.59 3.31 -7.56
C SER A 166 -8.48 2.41 -8.78
N ILE A 167 -8.87 2.88 -9.97
CA ILE A 167 -8.72 2.11 -11.22
C ILE A 167 -7.24 1.81 -11.47
N LEU A 168 -6.37 2.81 -11.37
CA LEU A 168 -4.94 2.63 -11.51
C LEU A 168 -4.38 1.66 -10.48
N GLY A 169 -4.77 1.81 -9.21
CA GLY A 169 -4.36 0.91 -8.13
C GLY A 169 -4.77 -0.54 -8.37
N ILE A 170 -6.03 -0.79 -8.77
CA ILE A 170 -6.52 -2.13 -9.08
C ILE A 170 -5.76 -2.72 -10.28
N PHE A 171 -5.48 -1.93 -11.30
CA PHE A 171 -4.69 -2.36 -12.46
C PHE A 171 -3.28 -2.82 -12.03
N VAL A 172 -2.59 -2.03 -11.19
CA VAL A 172 -1.26 -2.36 -10.67
C VAL A 172 -1.31 -3.63 -9.80
N VAL A 173 -2.30 -3.74 -8.90
CA VAL A 173 -2.49 -4.94 -8.06
C VAL A 173 -2.73 -6.18 -8.95
N GLY A 174 -3.52 -6.06 -10.02
CA GLY A 174 -3.70 -7.13 -11.01
C GLY A 174 -2.38 -7.55 -11.64
N GLY A 175 -1.53 -6.60 -12.04
CA GLY A 175 -0.19 -6.86 -12.56
C GLY A 175 0.73 -7.56 -11.53
N LEU A 176 0.65 -7.16 -10.25
CA LEU A 176 1.41 -7.81 -9.18
C LEU A 176 0.95 -9.25 -8.94
N ILE A 177 -0.37 -9.51 -8.96
CA ILE A 177 -0.91 -10.87 -8.87
C ILE A 177 -0.42 -11.73 -10.02
N ALA A 178 -0.40 -11.20 -11.24
CA ALA A 178 0.07 -11.91 -12.42
C ALA A 178 1.59 -12.22 -12.35
N ASN A 179 2.40 -11.29 -11.86
CA ASN A 179 3.85 -11.46 -11.80
C ASN A 179 4.32 -12.24 -10.56
N TYR A 180 3.78 -11.95 -9.39
CA TYR A 180 4.22 -12.51 -8.12
C TYR A 180 3.29 -13.58 -7.55
N GLY A 181 2.10 -13.78 -8.13
CA GLY A 181 1.22 -14.87 -7.78
C GLY A 181 1.84 -16.21 -8.15
N ALA A 182 2.53 -16.84 -7.21
CA ALA A 182 3.31 -18.06 -7.42
C ALA A 182 2.55 -19.35 -7.07
N THR A 183 1.22 -19.29 -6.96
CA THR A 183 0.41 -20.48 -6.64
C THR A 183 0.34 -21.38 -7.86
N THR A 184 0.99 -22.54 -7.78
CA THR A 184 0.98 -23.57 -8.80
C THR A 184 0.41 -24.87 -8.23
N VAL A 185 -0.22 -25.70 -9.07
CA VAL A 185 -0.78 -26.99 -8.69
C VAL A 185 0.14 -28.10 -9.15
N ARG A 186 0.49 -29.00 -8.24
CA ARG A 186 1.36 -30.17 -8.50
C ARG A 186 0.61 -31.45 -8.89
N LEU A 187 -0.64 -31.35 -9.24
CA LEU A 187 -1.42 -32.54 -9.62
C LEU A 187 -0.96 -33.07 -10.98
N ILE A 188 -0.45 -34.30 -10.96
CA ILE A 188 -0.13 -35.09 -12.15
C ILE A 188 -1.07 -36.29 -12.14
N ILE A 189 -1.81 -36.51 -13.23
CA ILE A 189 -2.83 -37.53 -13.32
C ILE A 189 -2.48 -38.57 -14.39
N GLY A 190 -2.60 -39.83 -14.00
CA GLY A 190 -2.52 -40.98 -14.89
C GLY A 190 -1.10 -41.41 -15.31
N GLU A 191 -1.03 -42.56 -15.97
CA GLU A 191 0.23 -43.13 -16.47
C GLU A 191 0.92 -42.26 -17.53
N THR A 192 0.17 -41.37 -18.18
CA THR A 192 0.66 -40.41 -19.17
C THR A 192 1.23 -39.13 -18.55
N GLN A 193 1.28 -39.07 -17.23
CA GLN A 193 1.85 -37.92 -16.48
C GLN A 193 1.32 -36.55 -16.92
N ILE A 194 0.00 -36.41 -17.07
CA ILE A 194 -0.62 -35.16 -17.45
C ILE A 194 -0.47 -34.13 -16.31
N ASN A 195 0.35 -33.12 -16.54
CA ASN A 195 0.56 -32.03 -15.60
C ASN A 195 -0.61 -31.02 -15.72
N ILE A 196 -1.42 -30.94 -14.66
CA ILE A 196 -2.58 -30.03 -14.62
C ILE A 196 -2.18 -28.57 -14.73
N GLN A 197 -1.04 -28.18 -14.14
CA GLN A 197 -0.55 -26.78 -14.24
C GLN A 197 -0.23 -26.39 -15.69
N SER A 198 0.42 -27.28 -16.46
CA SER A 198 0.73 -26.99 -17.85
C SER A 198 -0.50 -26.85 -18.73
N LEU A 199 -1.55 -27.64 -18.46
CA LEU A 199 -2.83 -27.51 -19.13
C LEU A 199 -3.51 -26.16 -18.81
N LEU A 200 -3.51 -25.76 -17.53
CA LEU A 200 -4.11 -24.51 -17.11
C LEU A 200 -3.36 -23.30 -17.68
N ASP A 201 -2.02 -23.34 -17.65
CA ASP A 201 -1.19 -22.27 -18.21
C ASP A 201 -1.29 -22.20 -19.75
N GLY A 202 -1.61 -23.31 -20.42
CA GLY A 202 -1.90 -23.34 -21.86
C GLY A 202 -3.21 -22.65 -22.24
N VAL A 203 -4.20 -22.62 -21.32
CA VAL A 203 -5.48 -21.90 -21.51
C VAL A 203 -5.34 -20.44 -21.14
N LEU A 204 -4.85 -20.16 -19.96
CA LEU A 204 -4.61 -18.81 -19.44
C LEU A 204 -3.50 -18.83 -18.40
N PRO A 205 -2.34 -18.21 -18.66
CA PRO A 205 -1.27 -18.10 -17.69
C PRO A 205 -1.78 -17.45 -16.39
N LYS A 206 -1.37 -18.02 -15.24
CA LYS A 206 -1.77 -17.53 -13.91
C LYS A 206 -3.28 -17.63 -13.64
N LEU A 207 -3.97 -18.59 -14.25
CA LEU A 207 -5.41 -18.82 -14.06
C LEU A 207 -5.76 -19.06 -12.58
N ILE A 208 -4.95 -19.82 -11.84
CA ILE A 208 -5.19 -20.14 -10.42
C ILE A 208 -5.17 -18.89 -9.53
N PRO A 209 -4.13 -18.02 -9.55
CA PRO A 209 -4.16 -16.75 -8.84
C PRO A 209 -5.37 -15.88 -9.19
N LEU A 210 -5.77 -15.86 -10.46
CA LEU A 210 -6.96 -15.13 -10.90
C LEU A 210 -8.24 -15.70 -10.27
N LEU A 211 -8.44 -17.03 -10.30
CA LEU A 211 -9.62 -17.69 -9.73
C LEU A 211 -9.69 -17.50 -8.20
N ILE A 212 -8.56 -17.58 -7.49
CA ILE A 212 -8.49 -17.29 -6.05
C ILE A 212 -8.93 -15.84 -5.80
N THR A 213 -8.40 -14.89 -6.54
CA THR A 213 -8.74 -13.46 -6.40
C THR A 213 -10.23 -13.21 -6.63
N LEU A 214 -10.80 -13.78 -7.71
CA LEU A 214 -12.24 -13.68 -8.00
C LEU A 214 -13.10 -14.37 -6.94
N GLY A 215 -12.66 -15.53 -6.44
CA GLY A 215 -13.34 -16.24 -5.36
C GLY A 215 -13.41 -15.39 -4.07
N ILE A 216 -12.30 -14.81 -3.66
CA ILE A 216 -12.24 -13.90 -2.52
C ILE A 216 -13.11 -12.66 -2.73
N TYR A 217 -13.09 -12.08 -3.93
CA TYR A 217 -13.97 -10.97 -4.28
C TYR A 217 -15.46 -11.33 -4.11
N VAL A 218 -15.88 -12.52 -4.56
CA VAL A 218 -17.26 -13.00 -4.39
C VAL A 218 -17.61 -13.20 -2.92
N LEU A 219 -16.68 -13.74 -2.10
CA LEU A 219 -16.88 -13.92 -0.67
C LEU A 219 -17.07 -12.57 0.04
N ILE A 220 -16.24 -11.59 -0.27
CA ILE A 220 -16.37 -10.23 0.27
C ILE A 220 -17.72 -9.61 -0.14
N LYS A 221 -18.14 -9.79 -1.39
CA LYS A 221 -19.48 -9.35 -1.83
C LYS A 221 -20.64 -10.02 -1.07
N LYS A 222 -20.45 -11.26 -0.62
CA LYS A 222 -21.41 -11.99 0.22
C LYS A 222 -21.33 -11.60 1.70
N GLY A 223 -20.56 -10.56 2.06
CA GLY A 223 -20.46 -10.03 3.42
C GLY A 223 -19.38 -10.69 4.29
N TRP A 224 -18.46 -11.46 3.69
CA TRP A 224 -17.30 -11.93 4.44
C TRP A 224 -16.37 -10.80 4.79
N THR A 225 -15.86 -10.82 6.01
CA THR A 225 -14.84 -9.86 6.42
C THR A 225 -13.47 -10.22 5.83
N PRO A 226 -12.58 -9.24 5.56
CA PRO A 226 -11.22 -9.51 5.08
C PRO A 226 -10.46 -10.51 5.96
N VAL A 227 -10.65 -10.45 7.29
CA VAL A 227 -10.01 -11.37 8.24
C VAL A 227 -10.45 -12.82 7.99
N ARG A 228 -11.75 -13.06 7.76
CA ARG A 228 -12.25 -14.41 7.43
C ARG A 228 -11.67 -14.94 6.13
N CYS A 229 -11.52 -14.06 5.14
CA CYS A 229 -10.89 -14.43 3.86
C CYS A 229 -9.41 -14.80 4.05
N ILE A 230 -8.67 -14.04 4.86
CA ILE A 230 -7.27 -14.35 5.19
C ILE A 230 -7.15 -15.71 5.89
N ILE A 231 -7.99 -15.97 6.88
CA ILE A 231 -8.02 -17.26 7.59
C ILE A 231 -8.34 -18.41 6.60
N LEU A 232 -9.31 -18.20 5.72
CA LEU A 232 -9.66 -19.19 4.69
C LEU A 232 -8.46 -19.51 3.78
N ILE A 233 -7.78 -18.49 3.25
CA ILE A 233 -6.61 -18.67 2.38
C ILE A 233 -5.51 -19.41 3.13
N LEU A 234 -5.26 -19.05 4.39
CA LEU A 234 -4.25 -19.69 5.22
C LEU A 234 -4.57 -21.17 5.46
N VAL A 235 -5.83 -21.50 5.82
CA VAL A 235 -6.27 -22.89 6.03
C VAL A 235 -6.17 -23.68 4.72
N VAL A 236 -6.68 -23.14 3.61
CA VAL A 236 -6.60 -23.79 2.30
C VAL A 236 -5.16 -23.98 1.86
N GLY A 237 -4.29 -22.99 2.10
CA GLY A 237 -2.86 -23.08 1.83
C GLY A 237 -2.19 -24.21 2.63
N ILE A 238 -2.40 -24.27 3.94
CA ILE A 238 -1.81 -25.30 4.82
C ILE A 238 -2.34 -26.68 4.43
N VAL A 239 -3.64 -26.85 4.29
CA VAL A 239 -4.26 -28.13 3.92
C VAL A 239 -3.77 -28.58 2.54
N GLY A 240 -3.77 -27.67 1.56
CA GLY A 240 -3.30 -27.99 0.21
C GLY A 240 -1.81 -28.34 0.16
N CYS A 241 -0.97 -27.70 0.98
CA CYS A 241 0.43 -28.11 1.13
C CYS A 241 0.52 -29.50 1.78
N ALA A 242 -0.24 -29.75 2.86
CA ALA A 242 -0.24 -31.06 3.54
C ALA A 242 -0.59 -32.22 2.60
N PHE A 243 -1.52 -31.99 1.68
CA PHE A 243 -1.91 -32.98 0.66
C PHE A 243 -1.12 -32.88 -0.65
N GLY A 244 -0.05 -32.08 -0.73
CA GLY A 244 0.78 -31.99 -1.91
C GLY A 244 0.10 -31.32 -3.13
N ILE A 245 -1.01 -30.61 -2.93
CA ILE A 245 -1.75 -29.95 -4.02
C ILE A 245 -1.01 -28.71 -4.50
N TRP A 246 -0.47 -27.91 -3.57
CA TRP A 246 0.24 -26.67 -3.87
C TRP A 246 1.74 -26.87 -3.85
N THR A 247 2.44 -26.31 -4.82
CA THR A 247 3.87 -26.11 -4.67
C THR A 247 4.09 -24.82 -3.91
N GLY A 248 4.48 -24.89 -2.65
CA GLY A 248 5.23 -23.81 -2.04
C GLY A 248 6.59 -23.71 -2.71
N ASN A 249 7.22 -22.55 -2.70
CA ASN A 249 8.64 -22.36 -3.02
C ASN A 249 9.54 -22.98 -1.92
N SER A 250 9.26 -24.21 -1.52
CA SER A 250 9.88 -24.87 -0.37
C SER A 250 11.07 -25.75 -0.74
N GLN A 251 11.57 -25.63 -1.95
CA GLN A 251 12.93 -26.08 -2.21
C GLN A 251 13.83 -24.88 -1.95
N ALA A 252 14.27 -24.72 -0.69
CA ALA A 252 15.47 -23.96 -0.44
C ALA A 252 16.58 -24.61 -1.26
N MET A 253 16.95 -23.98 -2.36
CA MET A 253 18.13 -24.37 -3.17
C MET A 253 19.34 -23.69 -2.54
N ASP A 254 20.44 -24.42 -2.47
CA ASP A 254 21.74 -23.82 -2.22
C ASP A 254 22.18 -22.95 -3.40
N ALA A 255 23.30 -22.24 -3.24
CA ALA A 255 23.84 -21.38 -4.29
C ALA A 255 24.19 -22.15 -5.59
N ASP A 256 24.32 -23.47 -5.52
CA ASP A 256 24.65 -24.36 -6.61
C ASP A 256 23.44 -25.04 -7.26
N GLY A 257 22.22 -24.69 -6.79
CA GLY A 257 20.97 -25.19 -7.33
C GLY A 257 20.51 -26.54 -6.78
N ASN A 258 21.17 -27.08 -5.75
CA ASN A 258 20.81 -28.34 -5.12
C ASN A 258 19.72 -28.10 -4.05
N THR A 259 18.77 -29.02 -3.94
CA THR A 259 17.75 -28.97 -2.88
C THR A 259 18.38 -29.24 -1.52
N LEU A 260 18.28 -28.27 -0.61
CA LEU A 260 18.76 -28.44 0.76
C LEU A 260 17.98 -29.56 1.47
N PRO A 261 18.66 -30.44 2.20
CA PRO A 261 17.99 -31.47 3.00
C PRO A 261 17.17 -30.79 4.12
N GLY A 262 15.87 -31.00 4.12
CA GLY A 262 14.91 -30.37 5.04
C GLY A 262 13.67 -29.84 4.33
N GLY A 263 13.52 -30.12 3.04
CA GLY A 263 12.32 -29.84 2.28
C GLY A 263 11.12 -30.57 2.91
N TYR A 264 9.99 -29.83 2.97
CA TYR A 264 8.73 -30.39 3.44
C TYR A 264 8.28 -31.53 2.52
N THR A 265 8.11 -32.76 3.07
CA THR A 265 7.49 -33.88 2.38
C THR A 265 5.98 -33.84 2.63
N PRO A 266 5.14 -33.68 1.60
CA PRO A 266 3.70 -33.73 1.76
C PRO A 266 3.22 -35.13 2.21
N LEU A 267 2.05 -35.21 2.84
CA LEU A 267 1.43 -36.46 3.24
C LEU A 267 1.06 -37.35 2.05
N VAL A 268 0.87 -36.75 0.89
CA VAL A 268 0.56 -37.43 -0.37
C VAL A 268 1.53 -36.90 -1.43
N GLU A 269 2.36 -37.77 -1.94
CA GLU A 269 3.24 -37.49 -3.09
C GLU A 269 2.53 -37.90 -4.37
N TRP A 270 2.24 -36.93 -5.21
CA TRP A 270 1.57 -37.14 -6.51
C TRP A 270 2.56 -37.46 -7.63
N TYR A 271 3.86 -37.33 -7.36
CA TYR A 271 4.92 -37.46 -8.34
C TYR A 271 6.25 -37.84 -7.65
N GLU A 272 6.90 -38.91 -8.11
CA GLU A 272 8.29 -39.17 -7.79
C GLU A 272 9.19 -38.32 -8.72
N TYR A 273 10.01 -37.45 -8.15
CA TYR A 273 11.02 -36.77 -8.93
C TYR A 273 11.99 -37.80 -9.46
N PRO A 274 12.31 -37.80 -10.79
CA PRO A 274 13.42 -38.59 -11.27
C PRO A 274 14.68 -38.08 -10.54
N VAL A 275 15.28 -38.95 -9.74
CA VAL A 275 16.60 -38.68 -9.16
C VAL A 275 17.54 -38.51 -10.34
N PRO A 276 18.30 -37.41 -10.43
CA PRO A 276 19.30 -37.27 -11.49
C PRO A 276 20.26 -38.48 -11.44
N GLU A 277 20.50 -39.13 -12.54
CA GLU A 277 21.37 -40.33 -12.64
C GLU A 277 22.78 -40.11 -12.08
N GLU A 278 23.23 -38.85 -11.95
CA GLU A 278 24.55 -38.48 -11.39
C GLU A 278 24.66 -38.62 -9.86
N ALA A 279 23.58 -38.87 -9.13
CA ALA A 279 23.61 -39.08 -7.67
C ALA A 279 23.67 -40.56 -7.26
N ALA A 280 23.82 -41.45 -8.20
CA ALA A 280 23.82 -42.91 -7.98
C ALA A 280 25.21 -43.58 -8.19
N GLU A 281 26.32 -42.81 -8.33
CA GLU A 281 27.70 -43.32 -8.31
C GLU A 281 28.48 -42.92 -7.05
#